data_837c71d857874b53510b68a836383b09
#
_entry.id   837c71d857874b53510b68a836383b09
#
_cell.length_a   1.000
_cell.length_b   1.000
_cell.length_c   1.000
_cell.angle_alpha   90.00
_cell.angle_beta   90.00
_cell.angle_gamma   90.00
#
_symmetry.space_group_name_H-M   'P 1'
#
loop_
_entity.id
_entity.type
_entity.pdbx_description
1 polymer ?
#
loop_
_entity_poly.entity_id
_entity_poly.type
_entity_poly.pdbx_seq_one_letter_code
_entity_poly.pdbx_strand_id
1 'polypeptide(L)'
;MTHQSRQTRACLLSLGGGRPGSSVDLQNMEDSGPDRRGSVFAGLVGASQVLGLVSVVITGVWMGHYRGGFAWDGSAREFNLHPLCMVLGLVLLHGDAILVYRVFSNEAKKKVKLLHGTIHLLALITSIVGVVAVFDFHSASLIPHLYSLHSWGGLTTLILFSSQWVMGLLFFLFPGASSWLRATYLPIHVFCGLTLLVMAIGTSLLGITEKLLFSIESSYPQFTPEGVLANILGVFLVLFGVLLCYLVTREEYRRPPNPEEEALSVHFKTLTEGGAPATP
;
A
#
# COMPACT_ATOMS: atom_id res chain seq x y z
N MET A 1 44.31 -2.23 -66.46
CA MET A 1 44.59 -3.66 -66.46
C MET A 1 43.52 -4.31 -65.63
N THR A 2 42.40 -4.79 -66.22
CA THR A 2 42.12 -6.17 -66.66
C THR A 2 42.07 -7.12 -65.44
N HIS A 3 41.06 -7.88 -65.12
CA HIS A 3 40.06 -8.70 -65.83
C HIS A 3 39.06 -9.16 -64.74
N GLN A 4 37.76 -9.08 -64.81
CA GLN A 4 36.78 -9.88 -65.58
C GLN A 4 36.63 -11.34 -65.08
N SER A 5 35.44 -11.59 -64.55
CA SER A 5 34.50 -12.65 -64.79
C SER A 5 34.79 -14.07 -64.21
N ARG A 6 33.79 -14.66 -63.52
CA ARG A 6 32.85 -15.62 -64.18
C ARG A 6 31.79 -16.13 -63.14
N GLN A 7 30.58 -16.15 -63.63
CA GLN A 7 29.46 -16.94 -63.15
C GLN A 7 29.74 -18.44 -63.15
N THR A 8 29.19 -19.17 -62.20
CA THR A 8 28.68 -20.49 -62.48
C THR A 8 27.42 -20.78 -61.62
N ARG A 9 26.43 -21.24 -62.33
CA ARG A 9 25.11 -21.79 -61.86
C ARG A 9 25.29 -23.17 -61.29
N ALA A 10 24.41 -23.56 -60.38
CA ALA A 10 23.48 -24.71 -60.42
C ALA A 10 23.03 -25.05 -59.01
N CYS A 11 21.85 -25.12 -58.73
CA CYS A 11 20.69 -25.99 -58.96
C CYS A 11 20.33 -26.77 -57.71
N LEU A 12 19.12 -26.48 -57.23
CA LEU A 12 18.13 -27.38 -56.60
C LEU A 12 18.54 -28.31 -55.44
N LEU A 13 17.89 -28.10 -54.28
CA LEU A 13 16.89 -29.05 -53.78
C LEU A 13 16.01 -28.42 -52.70
N SER A 14 14.74 -28.43 -52.96
CA SER A 14 13.60 -28.19 -52.10
C SER A 14 13.58 -29.19 -50.94
N LEU A 15 13.22 -28.76 -49.72
CA LEU A 15 12.25 -29.43 -48.84
C LEU A 15 12.21 -28.68 -47.48
N GLY A 16 11.03 -28.31 -47.03
CA GLY A 16 10.78 -27.92 -45.68
C GLY A 16 10.00 -26.60 -45.56
N GLY A 17 8.70 -26.62 -45.85
CA GLY A 17 7.79 -25.50 -45.61
C GLY A 17 7.63 -25.20 -44.13
N GLY A 18 8.25 -24.13 -43.66
CA GLY A 18 7.84 -23.42 -42.47
C GLY A 18 6.98 -22.26 -42.92
N ARG A 19 5.70 -22.26 -42.65
CA ARG A 19 4.81 -21.13 -42.86
C ARG A 19 5.35 -19.94 -42.05
N PRO A 20 5.55 -18.75 -42.64
CA PRO A 20 5.76 -17.55 -41.86
C PRO A 20 4.47 -17.33 -41.03
N GLY A 21 4.60 -17.27 -39.71
CA GLY A 21 3.52 -16.88 -38.84
C GLY A 21 2.94 -15.56 -39.38
N SER A 22 1.62 -15.55 -39.59
CA SER A 22 0.96 -14.46 -40.27
C SER A 22 1.19 -13.17 -39.46
N SER A 23 1.45 -12.09 -40.18
CA SER A 23 1.56 -10.74 -39.60
C SER A 23 0.34 -10.35 -38.72
N VAL A 24 -0.76 -11.07 -38.89
CA VAL A 24 -2.00 -10.97 -38.09
C VAL A 24 -1.78 -11.52 -36.65
N ASP A 25 -0.97 -12.56 -36.46
CA ASP A 25 -0.73 -13.12 -35.13
C ASP A 25 0.18 -12.21 -34.28
N LEU A 26 1.13 -11.51 -34.90
CA LEU A 26 1.98 -10.52 -34.22
C LEU A 26 1.20 -9.25 -33.87
N GLN A 27 0.32 -8.80 -34.77
CA GLN A 27 -0.56 -7.64 -34.53
C GLN A 27 -1.58 -7.90 -33.44
N ASN A 28 -2.15 -9.10 -33.37
CA ASN A 28 -3.06 -9.52 -32.28
C ASN A 28 -2.35 -9.68 -30.93
N MET A 29 -1.03 -9.94 -30.90
CA MET A 29 -0.25 -9.95 -29.65
C MET A 29 0.08 -8.53 -29.15
N GLU A 30 0.26 -7.55 -30.04
CA GLU A 30 0.49 -6.15 -29.65
C GLU A 30 -0.78 -5.43 -29.22
N ASP A 31 -1.93 -5.75 -29.81
CA ASP A 31 -3.22 -5.07 -29.53
C ASP A 31 -3.87 -5.54 -28.23
N SER A 32 -3.46 -6.68 -27.66
CA SER A 32 -3.97 -7.19 -26.37
C SER A 32 -3.26 -6.65 -25.13
N GLY A 33 -2.19 -5.87 -25.28
CA GLY A 33 -1.31 -5.43 -24.18
C GLY A 33 -1.91 -4.39 -23.22
N PRO A 34 -2.42 -3.24 -23.67
CA PRO A 34 -2.85 -2.16 -22.78
C PRO A 34 -4.15 -2.45 -22.03
N ASP A 35 -5.12 -3.07 -22.67
CA ASP A 35 -6.44 -3.35 -22.10
C ASP A 35 -6.36 -4.47 -21.03
N ARG A 36 -5.56 -5.50 -21.28
CA ARG A 36 -5.34 -6.58 -20.33
C ARG A 36 -4.63 -6.11 -19.06
N ARG A 37 -3.66 -5.19 -19.16
CA ARG A 37 -2.97 -4.61 -17.99
C ARG A 37 -3.90 -3.79 -17.13
N GLY A 38 -4.73 -2.96 -17.73
CA GLY A 38 -5.73 -2.16 -17.02
C GLY A 38 -6.73 -3.05 -16.27
N SER A 39 -7.19 -4.12 -16.90
CA SER A 39 -8.11 -5.09 -16.30
C SER A 39 -7.47 -5.85 -15.12
N VAL A 40 -6.22 -6.29 -15.24
CA VAL A 40 -5.49 -6.95 -14.14
C VAL A 40 -5.29 -5.98 -12.97
N PHE A 41 -4.87 -4.75 -13.22
CA PHE A 41 -4.72 -3.72 -12.19
C PHE A 41 -6.05 -3.48 -11.45
N ALA A 42 -7.14 -3.26 -12.19
CA ALA A 42 -8.46 -3.06 -11.60
C ALA A 42 -8.91 -4.26 -10.76
N GLY A 43 -8.65 -5.48 -11.22
CA GLY A 43 -8.93 -6.71 -10.49
C GLY A 43 -8.15 -6.81 -9.17
N LEU A 44 -6.84 -6.47 -9.19
CA LEU A 44 -5.99 -6.47 -7.99
C LEU A 44 -6.41 -5.38 -7.00
N VAL A 45 -6.76 -4.18 -7.48
CA VAL A 45 -7.33 -3.12 -6.64
C VAL A 45 -8.65 -3.58 -6.03
N GLY A 46 -9.57 -4.16 -6.82
CA GLY A 46 -10.81 -4.72 -6.31
C GLY A 46 -10.59 -5.80 -5.24
N ALA A 47 -9.64 -6.71 -5.47
CA ALA A 47 -9.27 -7.73 -4.48
C ALA A 47 -8.74 -7.11 -3.18
N SER A 48 -7.91 -6.05 -3.26
CA SER A 48 -7.44 -5.35 -2.06
C SER A 48 -8.58 -4.71 -1.28
N GLN A 49 -9.56 -4.10 -1.96
CA GLN A 49 -10.72 -3.52 -1.30
C GLN A 49 -11.58 -4.57 -0.60
N VAL A 50 -11.80 -5.72 -1.24
CA VAL A 50 -12.53 -6.84 -0.63
C VAL A 50 -11.80 -7.34 0.61
N LEU A 51 -10.48 -7.58 0.55
CA LEU A 51 -9.69 -8.04 1.69
C LEU A 51 -9.75 -7.04 2.85
N GLY A 52 -9.58 -5.75 2.58
CA GLY A 52 -9.63 -4.70 3.59
C GLY A 52 -11.01 -4.58 4.24
N LEU A 53 -12.08 -4.49 3.44
CA LEU A 53 -13.45 -4.41 3.94
C LEU A 53 -13.86 -5.64 4.73
N VAL A 54 -13.54 -6.85 4.24
CA VAL A 54 -13.82 -8.09 4.95
C VAL A 54 -13.05 -8.14 6.28
N SER A 55 -11.81 -7.64 6.34
CA SER A 55 -11.05 -7.54 7.60
C SER A 55 -11.75 -6.65 8.63
N VAL A 56 -12.28 -5.49 8.21
CA VAL A 56 -13.08 -4.62 9.10
C VAL A 56 -14.34 -5.32 9.58
N VAL A 57 -15.08 -5.99 8.67
CA VAL A 57 -16.29 -6.75 9.02
C VAL A 57 -15.98 -7.88 10.00
N ILE A 58 -14.94 -8.68 9.75
CA ILE A 58 -14.53 -9.76 10.67
C ILE A 58 -14.17 -9.19 12.04
N THR A 59 -13.44 -8.08 12.10
CA THR A 59 -13.13 -7.40 13.37
C THR A 59 -14.40 -6.95 14.08
N GLY A 60 -15.35 -6.35 13.37
CA GLY A 60 -16.65 -5.96 13.89
C GLY A 60 -17.46 -7.13 14.43
N VAL A 61 -17.49 -8.26 13.71
CA VAL A 61 -18.15 -9.49 14.14
C VAL A 61 -17.45 -10.08 15.37
N TRP A 62 -16.11 -10.12 15.38
CA TRP A 62 -15.38 -10.64 16.53
C TRP A 62 -15.68 -9.83 17.80
N MET A 63 -15.57 -8.52 17.73
CA MET A 63 -15.83 -7.64 18.88
C MET A 63 -17.33 -7.58 19.23
N GLY A 64 -18.20 -7.55 18.21
CA GLY A 64 -19.65 -7.45 18.40
C GLY A 64 -20.28 -8.71 18.95
N HIS A 65 -20.00 -9.85 18.33
CA HIS A 65 -20.64 -11.12 18.68
C HIS A 65 -19.92 -11.88 19.81
N TYR A 66 -18.59 -12.03 19.72
CA TYR A 66 -17.82 -12.83 20.66
C TYR A 66 -17.38 -12.05 21.89
N ARG A 67 -17.23 -10.72 21.80
CA ARG A 67 -16.72 -9.87 22.89
C ARG A 67 -17.75 -8.95 23.52
N GLY A 68 -19.05 -9.14 23.23
CA GLY A 68 -20.15 -8.47 23.91
C GLY A 68 -20.52 -7.08 23.37
N GLY A 69 -20.03 -6.71 22.18
CA GLY A 69 -20.42 -5.46 21.50
C GLY A 69 -19.58 -4.25 21.86
N PHE A 70 -20.14 -3.08 21.63
CA PHE A 70 -19.45 -1.80 21.75
C PHE A 70 -20.20 -0.89 22.73
N ALA A 71 -19.48 -0.16 23.56
CA ALA A 71 -19.97 0.90 24.42
C ALA A 71 -18.84 1.90 24.70
N TRP A 72 -19.17 3.04 25.26
CA TRP A 72 -18.20 4.02 25.79
C TRP A 72 -18.46 4.19 27.27
N ASP A 73 -17.96 3.27 28.10
CA ASP A 73 -18.35 3.13 29.50
C ASP A 73 -17.23 2.60 30.44
N GLY A 74 -15.99 2.62 29.99
CA GLY A 74 -14.84 2.08 30.72
C GLY A 74 -14.77 0.55 30.79
N SER A 75 -15.73 -0.18 30.20
CA SER A 75 -15.79 -1.63 30.22
C SER A 75 -15.01 -2.31 29.10
N ALA A 76 -14.99 -3.66 29.12
CA ALA A 76 -14.44 -4.45 28.02
C ALA A 76 -15.11 -4.18 26.66
N ARG A 77 -16.31 -3.61 26.64
CA ARG A 77 -16.98 -3.18 25.39
C ARG A 77 -16.37 -1.90 24.81
N GLU A 78 -15.82 -1.04 25.65
CA GLU A 78 -15.05 0.12 25.19
C GLU A 78 -13.72 -0.31 24.58
N PHE A 79 -13.01 -1.26 25.20
CA PHE A 79 -11.83 -1.88 24.60
C PHE A 79 -12.08 -2.35 23.17
N ASN A 80 -13.26 -2.89 22.87
CA ASN A 80 -13.58 -3.44 21.55
C ASN A 80 -13.56 -2.40 20.43
N LEU A 81 -13.66 -1.11 20.74
CA LEU A 81 -13.48 -0.02 19.78
C LEU A 81 -12.03 0.06 19.28
N HIS A 82 -11.04 -0.29 20.13
CA HIS A 82 -9.64 -0.22 19.77
C HIS A 82 -9.29 -1.07 18.53
N PRO A 83 -9.49 -2.39 18.50
CA PRO A 83 -9.14 -3.18 17.32
C PRO A 83 -9.94 -2.77 16.08
N LEU A 84 -11.21 -2.40 16.22
CA LEU A 84 -12.01 -1.94 15.10
C LEU A 84 -11.47 -0.64 14.49
N CYS A 85 -11.16 0.34 15.34
CA CYS A 85 -10.58 1.61 14.91
C CYS A 85 -9.19 1.45 14.30
N MET A 86 -8.34 0.53 14.82
CA MET A 86 -7.01 0.29 14.28
C MET A 86 -7.06 -0.38 12.90
N VAL A 87 -7.90 -1.41 12.73
CA VAL A 87 -8.05 -2.08 11.42
C VAL A 87 -8.68 -1.14 10.39
N LEU A 88 -9.69 -0.37 10.77
CA LEU A 88 -10.30 0.63 9.89
C LEU A 88 -9.31 1.77 9.56
N GLY A 89 -8.67 2.37 10.57
CA GLY A 89 -7.83 3.56 10.42
C GLY A 89 -6.44 3.24 9.85
N LEU A 90 -5.61 2.51 10.65
CA LEU A 90 -4.20 2.30 10.30
C LEU A 90 -3.96 1.19 9.28
N VAL A 91 -4.96 0.34 8.98
CA VAL A 91 -4.81 -0.67 7.93
C VAL A 91 -5.60 -0.28 6.69
N LEU A 92 -6.95 -0.24 6.73
CA LEU A 92 -7.76 0.00 5.54
C LEU A 92 -7.57 1.41 4.99
N LEU A 93 -7.92 2.45 5.76
CA LEU A 93 -7.85 3.84 5.28
C LEU A 93 -6.42 4.27 4.95
N HIS A 94 -5.43 3.83 5.72
CA HIS A 94 -4.01 4.08 5.40
C HIS A 94 -3.63 3.42 4.07
N GLY A 95 -4.00 2.15 3.88
CA GLY A 95 -3.75 1.44 2.62
C GLY A 95 -4.41 2.11 1.42
N ASP A 96 -5.68 2.52 1.56
CA ASP A 96 -6.41 3.24 0.51
C ASP A 96 -5.76 4.57 0.18
N ALA A 97 -5.33 5.34 1.20
CA ALA A 97 -4.64 6.59 0.99
C ALA A 97 -3.32 6.43 0.21
N ILE A 98 -2.56 5.37 0.46
CA ILE A 98 -1.35 5.05 -0.32
C ILE A 98 -1.72 4.71 -1.77
N LEU A 99 -2.82 3.98 -1.97
CA LEU A 99 -3.24 3.49 -3.28
C LEU A 99 -3.82 4.59 -4.19
N VAL A 100 -4.31 5.70 -3.61
CA VAL A 100 -4.94 6.82 -4.34
C VAL A 100 -4.12 7.29 -5.54
N TYR A 101 -2.79 7.39 -5.41
CA TYR A 101 -1.91 7.83 -6.50
C TYR A 101 -1.83 6.84 -7.66
N ARG A 102 -2.11 5.57 -7.43
CA ARG A 102 -2.15 4.52 -8.46
C ARG A 102 -3.50 4.47 -9.15
N VAL A 103 -4.57 4.55 -8.36
CA VAL A 103 -5.95 4.47 -8.86
C VAL A 103 -6.33 5.73 -9.64
N PHE A 104 -5.99 6.92 -9.12
CA PHE A 104 -6.33 8.20 -9.75
C PHE A 104 -5.14 8.78 -10.52
N SER A 105 -4.44 7.95 -11.29
CA SER A 105 -3.24 8.35 -12.04
C SER A 105 -3.51 9.43 -13.09
N ASN A 106 -4.73 9.51 -13.63
CA ASN A 106 -5.14 10.48 -14.66
C ASN A 106 -5.72 11.79 -14.09
N GLU A 107 -5.98 11.86 -12.78
CA GLU A 107 -6.54 13.04 -12.12
C GLU A 107 -5.48 14.13 -11.86
N ALA A 108 -5.94 15.38 -11.71
CA ALA A 108 -5.05 16.49 -11.38
C ALA A 108 -4.28 16.23 -10.07
N LYS A 109 -2.96 16.37 -10.08
CA LYS A 109 -2.06 16.07 -8.95
C LYS A 109 -2.47 16.76 -7.64
N LYS A 110 -3.02 17.99 -7.72
CA LYS A 110 -3.51 18.73 -6.55
C LYS A 110 -4.70 18.05 -5.88
N LYS A 111 -5.65 17.55 -6.69
CA LYS A 111 -6.84 16.81 -6.18
C LYS A 111 -6.41 15.51 -5.49
N VAL A 112 -5.49 14.77 -6.12
CA VAL A 112 -4.98 13.49 -5.58
C VAL A 112 -4.21 13.72 -4.27
N LYS A 113 -3.40 14.77 -4.18
CA LYS A 113 -2.73 15.17 -2.91
C LYS A 113 -3.73 15.46 -1.80
N LEU A 114 -4.77 16.23 -2.11
CA LEU A 114 -5.79 16.58 -1.13
C LEU A 114 -6.55 15.34 -0.67
N LEU A 115 -6.96 14.47 -1.59
CA LEU A 115 -7.65 13.22 -1.28
C LEU A 115 -6.77 12.32 -0.39
N HIS A 116 -5.50 12.11 -0.75
CA HIS A 116 -4.51 11.38 0.04
C HIS A 116 -4.40 11.93 1.48
N GLY A 117 -4.19 13.23 1.62
CA GLY A 117 -4.07 13.88 2.93
C GLY A 117 -5.34 13.80 3.76
N THR A 118 -6.53 13.89 3.13
CA THR A 118 -7.83 13.79 3.80
C THR A 118 -8.10 12.37 4.30
N ILE A 119 -7.84 11.34 3.49
CA ILE A 119 -8.03 9.95 3.93
C ILE A 119 -7.07 9.63 5.09
N HIS A 120 -5.81 10.07 5.03
CA HIS A 120 -4.89 9.92 6.15
C HIS A 120 -5.31 10.69 7.42
N LEU A 121 -5.93 11.86 7.27
CA LEU A 121 -6.51 12.58 8.42
C LEU A 121 -7.64 11.78 9.07
N LEU A 122 -8.54 11.22 8.28
CA LEU A 122 -9.61 10.34 8.78
C LEU A 122 -9.02 9.11 9.47
N ALA A 123 -7.99 8.49 8.88
CA ALA A 123 -7.27 7.38 9.50
C ALA A 123 -6.67 7.77 10.86
N LEU A 124 -6.05 8.95 10.95
CA LEU A 124 -5.47 9.46 12.19
C LEU A 124 -6.53 9.70 13.27
N ILE A 125 -7.63 10.38 12.93
CA ILE A 125 -8.74 10.64 13.87
C ILE A 125 -9.31 9.31 14.38
N THR A 126 -9.59 8.37 13.48
CA THR A 126 -10.12 7.04 13.85
C THR A 126 -9.16 6.31 14.79
N SER A 127 -7.85 6.37 14.52
CA SER A 127 -6.83 5.72 15.35
C SER A 127 -6.72 6.37 16.73
N ILE A 128 -6.82 7.69 16.83
CA ILE A 128 -6.83 8.40 18.12
C ILE A 128 -8.03 7.94 18.96
N VAL A 129 -9.22 7.83 18.37
CA VAL A 129 -10.42 7.33 19.06
C VAL A 129 -10.15 5.92 19.64
N GLY A 130 -9.56 5.03 18.84
CA GLY A 130 -9.24 3.67 19.30
C GLY A 130 -8.16 3.64 20.41
N VAL A 131 -7.18 4.56 20.39
CA VAL A 131 -6.19 4.67 21.48
C VAL A 131 -6.83 5.21 22.74
N VAL A 132 -7.66 6.23 22.66
CA VAL A 132 -8.38 6.77 23.83
C VAL A 132 -9.20 5.64 24.50
N ALA A 133 -9.98 4.90 23.72
CA ALA A 133 -10.81 3.81 24.24
C ALA A 133 -10.00 2.73 24.98
N VAL A 134 -8.82 2.35 24.47
CA VAL A 134 -8.00 1.34 25.18
C VAL A 134 -7.35 1.90 26.44
N PHE A 135 -6.93 3.17 26.45
CA PHE A 135 -6.36 3.80 27.64
C PHE A 135 -7.42 4.00 28.73
N ASP A 136 -8.63 4.41 28.38
CA ASP A 136 -9.75 4.55 29.30
C ASP A 136 -10.12 3.19 29.92
N PHE A 137 -10.25 2.15 29.10
CA PHE A 137 -10.47 0.79 29.58
C PHE A 137 -9.37 0.30 30.54
N HIS A 138 -8.09 0.50 30.20
CA HIS A 138 -6.96 0.09 31.04
C HIS A 138 -6.99 0.83 32.38
N SER A 139 -7.27 2.13 32.37
CA SER A 139 -7.38 2.96 33.58
C SER A 139 -8.52 2.49 34.46
N ALA A 140 -9.70 2.24 33.88
CA ALA A 140 -10.88 1.75 34.61
C ALA A 140 -10.69 0.34 35.21
N SER A 141 -9.92 -0.50 34.47
CA SER A 141 -9.66 -1.91 34.89
C SER A 141 -8.37 -2.08 35.70
N LEU A 142 -7.65 -0.99 36.02
CA LEU A 142 -6.36 -1.00 36.73
C LEU A 142 -5.28 -1.86 36.03
N ILE A 143 -5.33 -1.91 34.71
CA ILE A 143 -4.34 -2.61 33.90
C ILE A 143 -3.19 -1.64 33.57
N PRO A 144 -1.91 -2.03 33.76
CA PRO A 144 -0.78 -1.19 33.39
C PRO A 144 -0.81 -0.81 31.90
N HIS A 145 -0.51 0.45 31.60
CA HIS A 145 -0.37 0.89 30.21
C HIS A 145 0.98 0.46 29.63
N LEU A 146 1.03 0.25 28.33
CA LEU A 146 2.28 0.12 27.55
C LEU A 146 3.23 -0.98 28.06
N TYR A 147 2.73 -2.11 28.51
CA TYR A 147 3.57 -3.19 29.05
C TYR A 147 3.99 -4.23 28.02
N SER A 148 3.34 -4.28 26.85
CA SER A 148 3.55 -5.33 25.84
C SER A 148 4.25 -4.80 24.59
N LEU A 149 4.85 -5.72 23.80
CA LEU A 149 5.44 -5.38 22.49
C LEU A 149 4.40 -4.83 21.51
N HIS A 150 3.14 -5.35 21.59
CA HIS A 150 2.02 -4.80 20.82
C HIS A 150 1.83 -3.30 21.12
N SER A 151 1.77 -2.93 22.38
CA SER A 151 1.54 -1.53 22.77
C SER A 151 2.71 -0.60 22.40
N TRP A 152 3.96 -1.07 22.50
CA TRP A 152 5.13 -0.31 22.05
C TRP A 152 5.16 -0.14 20.54
N GLY A 153 4.95 -1.22 19.79
CA GLY A 153 4.88 -1.19 18.33
C GLY A 153 3.74 -0.30 17.84
N GLY A 154 2.56 -0.41 18.48
CA GLY A 154 1.38 0.39 18.15
C GLY A 154 1.58 1.88 18.39
N LEU A 155 2.08 2.24 19.57
CA LEU A 155 2.36 3.65 19.89
C LEU A 155 3.43 4.24 18.97
N THR A 156 4.51 3.50 18.71
CA THR A 156 5.57 3.92 17.78
C THR A 156 4.98 4.15 16.38
N THR A 157 4.17 3.21 15.88
CA THR A 157 3.51 3.33 14.58
C THR A 157 2.63 4.58 14.52
N LEU A 158 1.82 4.84 15.53
CA LEU A 158 0.92 6.01 15.57
C LEU A 158 1.69 7.33 15.63
N ILE A 159 2.76 7.42 16.44
CA ILE A 159 3.60 8.63 16.54
C ILE A 159 4.27 8.91 15.19
N LEU A 160 4.86 7.91 14.57
CA LEU A 160 5.51 8.05 13.27
C LEU A 160 4.49 8.35 12.16
N PHE A 161 3.30 7.74 12.19
CA PHE A 161 2.21 8.04 11.26
C PHE A 161 1.74 9.49 11.39
N SER A 162 1.54 9.97 12.61
CA SER A 162 1.16 11.36 12.90
C SER A 162 2.23 12.35 12.41
N SER A 163 3.49 12.06 12.70
CA SER A 163 4.64 12.86 12.25
C SER A 163 4.72 12.89 10.73
N GLN A 164 4.55 11.73 10.07
CA GLN A 164 4.53 11.59 8.62
C GLN A 164 3.41 12.41 7.97
N TRP A 165 2.21 12.44 8.59
CA TRP A 165 1.09 13.24 8.11
C TRP A 165 1.40 14.74 8.21
N VAL A 166 1.91 15.21 9.36
CA VAL A 166 2.30 16.62 9.56
C VAL A 166 3.38 17.03 8.57
N MET A 167 4.44 16.22 8.41
CA MET A 167 5.52 16.50 7.46
C MET A 167 5.02 16.50 6.01
N GLY A 168 4.11 15.58 5.67
CA GLY A 168 3.46 15.55 4.36
C GLY A 168 2.64 16.81 4.08
N LEU A 169 1.89 17.29 5.07
CA LEU A 169 1.15 18.55 4.99
C LEU A 169 2.10 19.74 4.74
N LEU A 170 3.17 19.87 5.54
CA LEU A 170 4.12 20.97 5.47
C LEU A 170 4.90 21.00 4.14
N PHE A 171 5.39 19.84 3.68
CA PHE A 171 6.26 19.80 2.51
C PHE A 171 5.51 19.73 1.18
N PHE A 172 4.35 19.06 1.14
CA PHE A 172 3.67 18.83 -0.14
C PHE A 172 2.41 19.64 -0.35
N LEU A 173 1.71 20.02 0.72
CA LEU A 173 0.44 20.75 0.61
C LEU A 173 0.62 22.25 0.87
N PHE A 174 1.44 22.63 1.84
CA PHE A 174 1.72 24.02 2.15
C PHE A 174 2.59 24.67 1.05
N PRO A 175 2.30 25.91 0.61
CA PRO A 175 3.00 26.55 -0.52
C PRO A 175 4.44 26.96 -0.23
N GLY A 176 4.91 26.89 1.03
CA GLY A 176 6.22 27.40 1.44
C GLY A 176 7.44 26.53 1.19
N ALA A 177 7.26 25.24 0.87
CA ALA A 177 8.39 24.35 0.67
C ALA A 177 8.99 24.51 -0.75
N SER A 178 10.33 24.62 -0.84
CA SER A 178 11.04 24.67 -2.12
C SER A 178 10.90 23.38 -2.92
N SER A 179 11.07 23.46 -4.23
CA SER A 179 11.03 22.28 -5.12
C SER A 179 12.10 21.26 -4.76
N TRP A 180 13.30 21.70 -4.41
CA TRP A 180 14.41 20.86 -3.95
C TRP A 180 14.04 20.07 -2.68
N LEU A 181 13.49 20.74 -1.67
CA LEU A 181 13.10 20.09 -0.41
C LEU A 181 12.02 19.04 -0.64
N ARG A 182 11.04 19.31 -1.51
CA ARG A 182 10.01 18.33 -1.91
C ARG A 182 10.61 17.12 -2.62
N ALA A 183 11.54 17.33 -3.54
CA ALA A 183 12.21 16.26 -4.28
C ALA A 183 13.05 15.37 -3.37
N THR A 184 13.77 15.96 -2.40
CA THR A 184 14.61 15.23 -1.44
C THR A 184 13.78 14.43 -0.44
N TYR A 185 12.66 15.01 0.04
CA TYR A 185 11.82 14.35 1.05
C TYR A 185 10.88 13.29 0.44
N LEU A 186 10.50 13.38 -0.83
CA LEU A 186 9.54 12.47 -1.46
C LEU A 186 9.90 10.98 -1.33
N PRO A 187 11.13 10.52 -1.64
CA PRO A 187 11.49 9.11 -1.48
C PRO A 187 11.41 8.63 -0.03
N ILE A 188 11.79 9.48 0.93
CA ILE A 188 11.68 9.19 2.36
C ILE A 188 10.21 9.03 2.75
N HIS A 189 9.36 9.96 2.33
CA HIS A 189 7.92 9.92 2.59
C HIS A 189 7.28 8.64 2.05
N VAL A 190 7.61 8.24 0.83
CA VAL A 190 7.07 7.02 0.20
C VAL A 190 7.54 5.77 0.95
N PHE A 191 8.83 5.69 1.26
CA PHE A 191 9.41 4.57 2.02
C PHE A 191 8.78 4.45 3.41
N CYS A 192 8.74 5.55 4.17
CA CYS A 192 8.16 5.57 5.50
C CYS A 192 6.67 5.22 5.47
N GLY A 193 5.89 5.75 4.51
CA GLY A 193 4.47 5.43 4.38
C GLY A 193 4.21 3.94 4.20
N LEU A 194 4.98 3.27 3.34
CA LEU A 194 4.84 1.83 3.14
C LEU A 194 5.31 1.03 4.38
N THR A 195 6.42 1.45 5.00
CA THR A 195 6.93 0.82 6.23
C THR A 195 5.90 0.92 7.36
N LEU A 196 5.23 2.06 7.51
CA LEU A 196 4.19 2.26 8.53
C LEU A 196 2.98 1.35 8.32
N LEU A 197 2.59 1.08 7.07
CA LEU A 197 1.53 0.10 6.78
C LEU A 197 1.94 -1.32 7.24
N VAL A 198 3.17 -1.72 6.95
CA VAL A 198 3.71 -3.02 7.38
C VAL A 198 3.77 -3.10 8.92
N MET A 199 4.22 -2.03 9.59
CA MET A 199 4.25 -1.94 11.04
C MET A 199 2.83 -2.01 11.64
N ALA A 200 1.85 -1.34 11.05
CA ALA A 200 0.46 -1.38 11.51
C ALA A 200 -0.13 -2.80 11.43
N ILE A 201 0.14 -3.51 10.32
CA ILE A 201 -0.29 -4.91 10.16
C ILE A 201 0.42 -5.81 11.17
N GLY A 202 1.74 -5.70 11.31
CA GLY A 202 2.51 -6.47 12.29
C GLY A 202 2.01 -6.25 13.73
N THR A 203 1.75 -5.01 14.10
CA THR A 203 1.16 -4.65 15.39
C THR A 203 -0.24 -5.24 15.56
N SER A 204 -1.07 -5.21 14.51
CA SER A 204 -2.41 -5.83 14.55
C SER A 204 -2.33 -7.34 14.79
N LEU A 205 -1.36 -8.04 14.17
CA LEU A 205 -1.15 -9.48 14.40
C LEU A 205 -0.76 -9.78 15.85
N LEU A 206 0.12 -8.95 16.45
CA LEU A 206 0.47 -9.06 17.85
C LEU A 206 -0.78 -8.85 18.75
N GLY A 207 -1.59 -7.83 18.45
CA GLY A 207 -2.81 -7.55 19.20
C GLY A 207 -3.87 -8.65 19.08
N ILE A 208 -4.03 -9.26 17.90
CA ILE A 208 -4.89 -10.44 17.69
C ILE A 208 -4.44 -11.59 18.60
N THR A 209 -3.13 -11.87 18.59
CA THR A 209 -2.55 -12.95 19.40
C THR A 209 -2.73 -12.68 20.89
N GLU A 210 -2.42 -11.46 21.37
CA GLU A 210 -2.64 -11.08 22.77
C GLU A 210 -4.12 -11.23 23.18
N LYS A 211 -5.03 -10.73 22.35
CA LYS A 211 -6.47 -10.81 22.66
C LYS A 211 -6.97 -12.24 22.73
N LEU A 212 -6.51 -13.12 21.85
CA LEU A 212 -6.87 -14.54 21.90
C LEU A 212 -6.34 -15.21 23.18
N LEU A 213 -5.08 -14.96 23.55
CA LEU A 213 -4.49 -15.50 24.76
C LEU A 213 -5.22 -15.01 26.01
N PHE A 214 -5.55 -13.71 26.11
CA PHE A 214 -6.29 -13.19 27.28
C PHE A 214 -7.75 -13.63 27.32
N SER A 215 -8.35 -13.99 26.20
CA SER A 215 -9.80 -14.21 26.13
C SER A 215 -10.21 -15.68 26.10
N ILE A 216 -9.43 -16.55 25.46
CA ILE A 216 -9.77 -17.97 25.22
C ILE A 216 -8.58 -18.91 25.36
N GLU A 217 -7.53 -18.53 26.09
CA GLU A 217 -6.26 -19.24 26.23
C GLU A 217 -6.42 -20.78 26.25
N SER A 218 -7.20 -21.31 27.17
CA SER A 218 -7.38 -22.76 27.34
C SER A 218 -8.14 -23.45 26.21
N SER A 219 -9.00 -22.75 25.51
CA SER A 219 -9.82 -23.28 24.42
C SER A 219 -9.27 -22.94 23.03
N TYR A 220 -8.30 -22.03 22.93
CA TYR A 220 -7.73 -21.63 21.65
C TYR A 220 -7.15 -22.80 20.86
N PRO A 221 -6.40 -23.77 21.45
CA PRO A 221 -5.91 -24.94 20.71
C PRO A 221 -7.00 -25.89 20.23
N GLN A 222 -8.23 -25.72 20.67
CA GLN A 222 -9.36 -26.58 20.33
C GLN A 222 -10.11 -26.13 19.07
N PHE A 223 -9.56 -25.20 18.28
CA PHE A 223 -10.16 -24.69 17.05
C PHE A 223 -11.57 -24.09 17.26
N THR A 224 -11.75 -23.38 18.36
CA THR A 224 -13.02 -22.69 18.63
C THR A 224 -13.36 -21.74 17.48
N PRO A 225 -14.65 -21.52 17.15
CA PRO A 225 -15.05 -20.64 16.06
C PRO A 225 -14.49 -19.22 16.21
N GLU A 226 -14.34 -18.70 17.41
CA GLU A 226 -13.71 -17.41 17.68
C GLU A 226 -12.22 -17.41 17.32
N GLY A 227 -11.47 -18.41 17.73
CA GLY A 227 -10.05 -18.54 17.43
C GLY A 227 -9.80 -18.67 15.93
N VAL A 228 -10.63 -19.48 15.24
CA VAL A 228 -10.57 -19.61 13.76
C VAL A 228 -10.88 -18.28 13.08
N LEU A 229 -11.92 -17.57 13.49
CA LEU A 229 -12.29 -16.26 12.92
C LEU A 229 -11.15 -15.26 13.06
N ALA A 230 -10.53 -15.16 14.23
CA ALA A 230 -9.42 -14.24 14.48
C ALA A 230 -8.16 -14.62 13.69
N ASN A 231 -7.86 -15.91 13.51
CA ASN A 231 -6.76 -16.36 12.67
C ASN A 231 -7.00 -16.04 11.18
N ILE A 232 -8.24 -16.21 10.69
CA ILE A 232 -8.62 -15.79 9.34
C ILE A 232 -8.42 -14.28 9.17
N LEU A 233 -8.82 -13.46 10.16
CA LEU A 233 -8.55 -12.03 10.15
C LEU A 233 -7.05 -11.75 9.99
N GLY A 234 -6.20 -12.40 10.77
CA GLY A 234 -4.75 -12.23 10.67
C GLY A 234 -4.21 -12.53 9.26
N VAL A 235 -4.66 -13.63 8.64
CA VAL A 235 -4.28 -13.99 7.26
C VAL A 235 -4.76 -12.93 6.26
N PHE A 236 -5.98 -12.42 6.41
CA PHE A 236 -6.52 -11.40 5.48
C PHE A 236 -5.77 -10.07 5.59
N LEU A 237 -5.36 -9.67 6.80
CA LEU A 237 -4.51 -8.48 6.99
C LEU A 237 -3.16 -8.62 6.29
N VAL A 238 -2.53 -9.80 6.38
CA VAL A 238 -1.26 -10.09 5.68
C VAL A 238 -1.45 -10.05 4.17
N LEU A 239 -2.49 -10.72 3.65
CA LEU A 239 -2.78 -10.73 2.22
C LEU A 239 -3.08 -9.33 1.68
N PHE A 240 -3.84 -8.52 2.43
CA PHE A 240 -4.08 -7.11 2.11
C PHE A 240 -2.78 -6.33 2.00
N GLY A 241 -1.89 -6.44 3.02
CA GLY A 241 -0.60 -5.76 3.03
C GLY A 241 0.31 -6.17 1.88
N VAL A 242 0.42 -7.48 1.62
CA VAL A 242 1.23 -8.02 0.50
C VAL A 242 0.71 -7.49 -0.83
N LEU A 243 -0.60 -7.51 -1.03
CA LEU A 243 -1.22 -7.03 -2.27
C LEU A 243 -1.00 -5.52 -2.46
N LEU A 244 -1.14 -4.72 -1.40
CA LEU A 244 -0.85 -3.28 -1.47
C LEU A 244 0.62 -3.00 -1.73
N CYS A 245 1.54 -3.70 -1.06
CA CYS A 245 2.97 -3.59 -1.31
C CYS A 245 3.28 -3.90 -2.78
N TYR A 246 2.69 -4.96 -3.33
CA TYR A 246 2.84 -5.31 -4.74
C TYR A 246 2.35 -4.17 -5.65
N LEU A 247 1.10 -3.71 -5.46
CA LEU A 247 0.52 -2.63 -6.29
C LEU A 247 1.32 -1.33 -6.25
N VAL A 248 1.84 -0.97 -5.08
CA VAL A 248 2.54 0.30 -4.89
C VAL A 248 3.99 0.26 -5.36
N THR A 249 4.64 -0.89 -5.33
CA THR A 249 6.06 -1.03 -5.74
C THR A 249 6.23 -1.24 -7.24
N ARG A 250 5.19 -1.70 -7.96
CA ARG A 250 5.28 -1.92 -9.42
C ARG A 250 5.36 -0.61 -10.19
N GLU A 251 6.38 -0.50 -11.03
CA GLU A 251 6.59 0.67 -11.90
C GLU A 251 5.50 0.79 -12.97
N GLU A 252 5.04 -0.33 -13.50
CA GLU A 252 3.99 -0.41 -14.52
C GLU A 252 2.65 0.23 -14.10
N TYR A 253 2.39 0.33 -12.78
CA TYR A 253 1.22 1.01 -12.22
C TYR A 253 1.54 2.43 -11.72
N ARG A 254 2.74 2.92 -12.01
CA ARG A 254 3.16 4.25 -11.59
C ARG A 254 2.48 5.30 -12.46
N ARG A 255 2.07 6.39 -11.83
CA ARG A 255 1.57 7.56 -12.54
C ARG A 255 2.64 8.07 -13.50
N PRO A 256 2.32 8.31 -14.79
CA PRO A 256 3.25 8.96 -15.70
C PRO A 256 3.61 10.38 -15.17
N PRO A 257 4.86 10.83 -15.34
CA PRO A 257 5.23 12.18 -14.96
C PRO A 257 4.44 13.20 -15.80
N ASN A 258 4.12 14.34 -15.19
CA ASN A 258 3.53 15.44 -15.95
C ASN A 258 4.57 16.07 -16.88
N PRO A 259 4.18 16.71 -18.01
CA PRO A 259 5.11 17.37 -18.92
C PRO A 259 6.03 18.39 -18.24
N GLU A 260 5.57 19.08 -17.21
CA GLU A 260 6.37 19.99 -16.38
C GLU A 260 7.44 19.26 -15.56
N GLU A 261 7.14 18.05 -15.08
CA GLU A 261 8.08 17.22 -14.31
C GLU A 261 9.13 16.59 -15.24
N GLU A 262 8.74 16.24 -16.48
CA GLU A 262 9.67 15.80 -17.51
C GLU A 262 10.61 16.91 -17.93
N ALA A 263 10.10 18.11 -18.20
CA ALA A 263 10.91 19.27 -18.53
C ALA A 263 11.93 19.62 -17.43
N LEU A 264 11.51 19.56 -16.16
CA LEU A 264 12.42 19.76 -15.03
C LEU A 264 13.47 18.64 -14.91
N SER A 265 13.11 17.39 -15.15
CA SER A 265 14.07 16.27 -15.10
C SER A 265 15.09 16.33 -16.22
N VAL A 266 14.69 16.74 -17.42
CA VAL A 266 15.59 16.97 -18.56
C VAL A 266 16.52 18.15 -18.27
N HIS A 267 16.00 19.24 -17.72
CA HIS A 267 16.82 20.40 -17.37
C HIS A 267 17.86 20.09 -16.28
N PHE A 268 17.51 19.29 -15.28
CA PHE A 268 18.46 18.81 -14.27
C PHE A 268 19.53 17.89 -14.86
N LYS A 269 19.16 16.97 -15.75
CA LYS A 269 20.13 16.10 -16.44
C LYS A 269 21.11 16.91 -17.27
N THR A 270 20.64 17.89 -18.04
CA THR A 270 21.52 18.76 -18.84
C THR A 270 22.46 19.59 -17.97
N LEU A 271 22.06 20.03 -16.78
CA LEU A 271 22.92 20.76 -15.84
C LEU A 271 23.98 19.86 -15.18
N THR A 272 23.66 18.59 -14.94
CA THR A 272 24.58 17.64 -14.29
C THR A 272 25.51 16.92 -15.27
N GLU A 273 25.05 16.66 -16.49
CA GLU A 273 25.82 15.98 -17.55
C GLU A 273 26.53 16.95 -18.50
N GLY A 274 26.06 18.20 -18.62
CA GLY A 274 26.65 19.26 -19.44
C GLY A 274 27.81 20.03 -18.79
N GLY A 275 28.22 19.68 -17.56
CA GLY A 275 29.25 20.38 -16.80
C GLY A 275 30.68 19.86 -16.97
N ALA A 276 30.97 18.97 -17.91
CA ALA A 276 32.35 18.62 -18.21
C ALA A 276 32.92 19.64 -19.25
N PRO A 277 33.88 20.51 -18.87
CA PRO A 277 34.54 21.35 -19.82
C PRO A 277 35.35 20.44 -20.79
N ALA A 278 35.14 20.61 -22.09
CA ALA A 278 36.02 20.07 -23.09
C ALA A 278 37.44 20.64 -22.78
N THR A 279 38.32 19.80 -22.29
CA THR A 279 39.75 20.13 -22.20
C THR A 279 40.32 20.24 -23.59
N PRO A 280 41.15 21.25 -23.90
CA PRO A 280 41.75 21.50 -25.20
C PRO A 280 42.75 20.44 -25.62
#